data_390ab75105a68c66830f7d27af8d18d9
#
_entry.id   390ab75105a68c66830f7d27af8d18d9
#
_cell.length_a   1.000
_cell.length_b   1.000
_cell.length_c   1.000
_cell.angle_alpha   90.00
_cell.angle_beta   90.00
_cell.angle_gamma   90.00
#
_symmetry.space_group_name_H-M   'P 1'
#
loop_
_entity.id
_entity.type
_entity.pdbx_description
1 polymer ?
#
loop_
_entity_poly.entity_id
_entity_poly.type
_entity_poly.pdbx_seq_one_letter_code
_entity_poly.pdbx_strand_id
1 'polypeptide(L)'
;MRRVLTVIVIMLTTVAAQAQTDPEYRAEIGAGAGLMAYVGDFNSSLTKNMQPMGLLLGRYRFNPRMGLALNIGYGKLKGASEGLATWYPGISEEGAATVEFNNSAVDVGLRFEYNFWPYGTGREYRGAKRLVPYIAVGLGATYVSGDGSNIFTANVPMGVGVKYKIADRLNLGLEWAMSFTLNDKLDGVADPYGIKSSGAFKNTVCYNVIRLSVTYDIMAKCKTCNNDRD
;
A
#
# COMPACT_ATOMS: atom_id res chain seq x y z
N MET A 1 28.38 5.24 5.23
CA MET A 1 27.90 4.90 3.88
C MET A 1 28.41 3.54 3.39
N ARG A 2 29.71 3.27 3.35
CA ARG A 2 30.29 2.00 2.84
C ARG A 2 29.74 0.74 3.53
N ARG A 3 29.62 0.75 4.86
CA ARG A 3 29.05 -0.38 5.65
C ARG A 3 27.56 -0.62 5.38
N VAL A 4 26.79 0.42 5.19
CA VAL A 4 25.35 0.32 4.85
C VAL A 4 25.18 -0.27 3.45
N LEU A 5 25.98 0.18 2.49
CA LEU A 5 25.98 -0.35 1.13
C LEU A 5 26.34 -1.86 1.11
N THR A 6 27.32 -2.27 1.90
CA THR A 6 27.72 -3.69 2.02
C THR A 6 26.57 -4.54 2.60
N VAL A 7 25.88 -4.06 3.62
CA VAL A 7 24.72 -4.77 4.20
C VAL A 7 23.58 -4.89 3.19
N ILE A 8 23.30 -3.82 2.43
CA ILE A 8 22.29 -3.83 1.37
C ILE A 8 22.66 -4.83 0.27
N VAL A 9 23.92 -4.87 -0.17
CA VAL A 9 24.39 -5.83 -1.18
C VAL A 9 24.29 -7.26 -0.67
N ILE A 10 24.68 -7.53 0.58
CA ILE A 10 24.54 -8.86 1.18
C ILE A 10 23.07 -9.27 1.29
N MET A 11 22.18 -8.36 1.70
CA MET A 11 20.74 -8.63 1.70
C MET A 11 20.19 -8.93 0.30
N LEU A 12 20.62 -8.17 -0.71
CA LEU A 12 20.20 -8.40 -2.10
C LEU A 12 20.71 -9.74 -2.65
N THR A 13 21.93 -10.15 -2.30
CA THR A 13 22.48 -11.44 -2.74
C THR A 13 21.83 -12.63 -2.07
N THR A 14 21.48 -12.55 -0.78
CA THR A 14 20.75 -13.61 -0.08
C THR A 14 19.31 -13.77 -0.60
N VAL A 15 18.69 -12.68 -1.02
CA VAL A 15 17.36 -12.69 -1.67
C VAL A 15 17.43 -13.36 -3.04
N ALA A 16 18.49 -13.09 -3.82
CA ALA A 16 18.69 -13.71 -5.14
C ALA A 16 18.91 -15.24 -5.07
N ALA A 17 19.58 -15.73 -4.03
CA ALA A 17 19.82 -17.18 -3.85
C ALA A 17 18.54 -18.00 -3.57
N GLN A 18 17.45 -17.36 -3.15
CA GLN A 18 16.13 -18.00 -2.93
C GLN A 18 15.27 -18.07 -4.19
N ALA A 19 15.75 -17.56 -5.33
CA ALA A 19 14.98 -17.38 -6.56
C ALA A 19 14.78 -18.67 -7.39
N GLN A 20 15.30 -19.81 -6.95
CA GLN A 20 15.34 -21.04 -7.74
C GLN A 20 14.04 -21.88 -7.75
N THR A 21 13.03 -21.48 -6.97
CA THR A 21 11.76 -22.21 -6.94
C THR A 21 10.70 -21.46 -7.75
N ASP A 22 10.19 -22.09 -8.79
CA ASP A 22 9.11 -21.53 -9.60
C ASP A 22 7.77 -21.49 -8.83
N PRO A 23 6.99 -20.41 -8.95
CA PRO A 23 5.66 -20.36 -8.38
C PRO A 23 4.69 -21.29 -9.11
N GLU A 24 3.70 -21.82 -8.40
CA GLU A 24 2.65 -22.66 -9.00
C GLU A 24 1.83 -21.92 -10.06
N TYR A 25 1.61 -20.64 -9.83
CA TYR A 25 0.93 -19.69 -10.73
C TYR A 25 1.75 -18.41 -10.79
N ARG A 26 1.96 -17.88 -11.98
CA ARG A 26 2.79 -16.67 -12.17
C ARG A 26 2.04 -15.38 -11.97
N ALA A 27 0.76 -15.37 -12.28
CA ALA A 27 -0.02 -14.14 -12.16
C ALA A 27 -1.32 -14.38 -11.40
N GLU A 28 -1.83 -13.34 -10.78
CA GLU A 28 -3.15 -13.30 -10.17
C GLU A 28 -3.81 -11.94 -10.43
N ILE A 29 -5.11 -11.95 -10.55
CA ILE A 29 -5.95 -10.77 -10.68
C ILE A 29 -7.09 -10.83 -9.68
N GLY A 30 -7.55 -9.70 -9.24
CA GLY A 30 -8.67 -9.65 -8.31
C GLY A 30 -9.11 -8.26 -7.96
N ALA A 31 -10.01 -8.22 -7.01
CA ALA A 31 -10.57 -7.00 -6.49
C ALA A 31 -10.66 -7.07 -4.96
N GLY A 32 -10.90 -5.94 -4.36
CA GLY A 32 -11.06 -5.85 -2.92
C GLY A 32 -11.81 -4.60 -2.50
N ALA A 33 -12.08 -4.55 -1.23
CA ALA A 33 -12.67 -3.39 -0.57
C ALA A 33 -11.94 -3.13 0.74
N GLY A 34 -12.04 -1.92 1.23
CA GLY A 34 -11.36 -1.55 2.45
C GLY A 34 -11.83 -0.21 2.99
N LEU A 35 -11.04 0.27 3.93
CA LEU A 35 -11.22 1.57 4.55
C LEU A 35 -9.95 2.38 4.34
N MET A 36 -10.11 3.63 3.95
CA MET A 36 -9.04 4.61 3.76
C MET A 36 -9.25 5.76 4.76
N ALA A 37 -8.18 6.19 5.41
CA ALA A 37 -8.22 7.34 6.31
C ALA A 37 -7.06 8.28 6.02
N TYR A 38 -7.36 9.56 5.94
CA TYR A 38 -6.37 10.62 5.92
C TYR A 38 -5.63 10.70 7.26
N VAL A 39 -4.32 10.92 7.23
CA VAL A 39 -3.47 11.16 8.40
C VAL A 39 -2.55 12.34 8.08
N GLY A 40 -2.73 13.43 8.80
CA GLY A 40 -2.03 14.69 8.57
C GLY A 40 -2.54 15.77 9.50
N ASP A 41 -2.44 17.03 9.09
CA ASP A 41 -2.74 18.19 9.90
C ASP A 41 -4.17 18.22 10.47
N PHE A 42 -5.14 17.68 9.73
CA PHE A 42 -6.57 17.62 10.13
C PHE A 42 -7.00 16.28 10.73
N ASN A 43 -6.10 15.32 10.87
CA ASN A 43 -6.38 14.05 11.52
C ASN A 43 -5.10 13.36 11.98
N SER A 44 -4.86 13.35 13.29
CA SER A 44 -3.72 12.66 13.90
C SER A 44 -3.98 11.19 14.23
N SER A 45 -5.22 10.71 14.05
CA SER A 45 -5.62 9.34 14.39
C SER A 45 -5.68 8.46 13.16
N LEU A 46 -5.11 7.26 13.24
CA LEU A 46 -5.12 6.27 12.16
C LEU A 46 -6.52 5.70 11.86
N THR A 47 -7.45 5.82 12.80
CA THR A 47 -8.78 5.18 12.71
C THR A 47 -9.95 6.15 12.61
N LYS A 48 -9.71 7.46 12.81
CA LYS A 48 -10.75 8.48 12.74
C LYS A 48 -11.05 8.80 11.27
N ASN A 49 -12.33 9.01 10.96
CA ASN A 49 -12.81 9.40 9.62
C ASN A 49 -12.50 8.39 8.50
N MET A 50 -12.43 7.09 8.82
CA MET A 50 -12.26 6.06 7.80
C MET A 50 -13.40 6.06 6.80
N GLN A 51 -13.06 6.09 5.51
CA GLN A 51 -14.01 6.08 4.40
C GLN A 51 -13.87 4.80 3.58
N PRO A 52 -14.97 4.29 3.02
CA PRO A 52 -14.92 3.09 2.19
C PRO A 52 -14.12 3.33 0.92
N MET A 53 -13.40 2.28 0.51
CA MET A 53 -12.66 2.25 -0.74
C MET A 53 -12.83 0.91 -1.45
N GLY A 54 -12.75 0.94 -2.78
CA GLY A 54 -12.64 -0.23 -3.64
C GLY A 54 -11.28 -0.28 -4.31
N LEU A 55 -10.80 -1.47 -4.65
CA LEU A 55 -9.54 -1.64 -5.37
C LEU A 55 -9.60 -2.77 -6.39
N LEU A 56 -8.81 -2.63 -7.44
CA LEU A 56 -8.42 -3.68 -8.37
C LEU A 56 -6.95 -4.03 -8.14
N LEU A 57 -6.63 -5.30 -8.25
CA LEU A 57 -5.30 -5.84 -7.98
C LEU A 57 -4.87 -6.76 -9.11
N GLY A 58 -3.67 -6.52 -9.64
CA GLY A 58 -2.94 -7.46 -10.49
C GLY A 58 -1.59 -7.76 -9.85
N ARG A 59 -1.21 -9.03 -9.74
CA ARG A 59 0.07 -9.43 -9.16
C ARG A 59 0.80 -10.38 -10.08
N TYR A 60 2.10 -10.16 -10.27
CA TYR A 60 3.01 -11.07 -10.94
C TYR A 60 4.02 -11.62 -9.94
N ARG A 61 4.15 -12.93 -9.87
CA ARG A 61 5.08 -13.62 -8.97
C ARG A 61 6.32 -14.05 -9.73
N PHE A 62 7.47 -13.56 -9.29
CA PHE A 62 8.77 -14.01 -9.80
C PHE A 62 9.11 -15.39 -9.24
N ASN A 63 8.81 -15.57 -7.95
CA ASN A 63 8.98 -16.83 -7.22
C ASN A 63 7.95 -16.91 -6.08
N PRO A 64 7.85 -18.01 -5.31
CA PRO A 64 6.89 -18.14 -4.22
C PRO A 64 7.04 -17.09 -3.10
N ARG A 65 8.19 -16.42 -3.00
CA ARG A 65 8.46 -15.40 -1.97
C ARG A 65 8.38 -13.97 -2.49
N MET A 66 8.52 -13.75 -3.80
CA MET A 66 8.62 -12.39 -4.35
C MET A 66 7.63 -12.17 -5.47
N GLY A 67 7.03 -11.01 -5.48
CA GLY A 67 6.12 -10.58 -6.54
C GLY A 67 6.08 -9.07 -6.70
N LEU A 68 5.49 -8.66 -7.79
CA LEU A 68 5.18 -7.28 -8.11
C LEU A 68 3.67 -7.13 -8.22
N ALA A 69 3.09 -6.20 -7.49
CA ALA A 69 1.66 -5.95 -7.44
C ALA A 69 1.32 -4.56 -7.97
N LEU A 70 0.46 -4.51 -8.97
CA LEU A 70 -0.20 -3.30 -9.43
C LEU A 70 -1.55 -3.17 -8.71
N ASN A 71 -1.80 -2.02 -8.10
CA ASN A 71 -3.04 -1.72 -7.41
C ASN A 71 -3.65 -0.46 -8.00
N ILE A 72 -4.95 -0.46 -8.19
CA ILE A 72 -5.74 0.70 -8.59
C ILE A 72 -6.86 0.83 -7.57
N GLY A 73 -6.82 1.85 -6.76
CA GLY A 73 -7.78 2.11 -5.69
C GLY A 73 -8.62 3.34 -5.97
N TYR A 74 -9.87 3.31 -5.53
CA TYR A 74 -10.76 4.46 -5.48
C TYR A 74 -11.40 4.55 -4.11
N GLY A 75 -11.33 5.71 -3.48
CA GLY A 75 -11.91 5.94 -2.17
C GLY A 75 -12.13 7.42 -1.90
N LYS A 76 -12.51 7.73 -0.68
CA LYS A 76 -12.69 9.11 -0.20
C LYS A 76 -11.76 9.40 0.95
N LEU A 77 -11.26 10.63 0.99
CA LEU A 77 -10.46 11.15 2.09
C LEU A 77 -11.28 12.24 2.78
N LYS A 78 -11.47 12.07 4.10
CA LYS A 78 -12.15 13.05 4.95
C LYS A 78 -11.23 13.53 6.04
N GLY A 79 -11.25 14.82 6.30
CA GLY A 79 -10.62 15.44 7.46
C GLY A 79 -11.49 16.57 7.99
N ALA A 80 -11.40 16.81 9.28
CA ALA A 80 -12.09 17.91 9.96
C ALA A 80 -11.17 18.51 11.02
N SER A 81 -11.13 19.83 11.12
CA SER A 81 -10.36 20.54 12.14
C SER A 81 -11.05 20.52 13.50
N GLU A 82 -12.28 20.04 13.60
CA GLU A 82 -13.04 19.97 14.84
C GLU A 82 -12.42 19.02 15.86
N GLY A 83 -12.15 19.55 17.06
CA GLY A 83 -11.59 18.77 18.17
C GLY A 83 -10.09 18.49 18.09
N LEU A 84 -9.35 19.16 17.22
CA LEU A 84 -7.89 19.16 17.23
C LEU A 84 -7.38 20.12 18.32
N ALA A 85 -6.47 19.64 19.15
CA ALA A 85 -5.81 20.43 20.20
C ALA A 85 -4.73 21.39 19.62
N THR A 86 -4.65 21.55 18.33
CA THR A 86 -3.67 22.36 17.62
C THR A 86 -4.25 23.72 17.25
N TRP A 87 -3.53 24.76 17.64
CA TRP A 87 -3.85 26.13 17.31
C TRP A 87 -3.64 26.39 15.82
N TYR A 88 -4.63 27.01 15.14
CA TYR A 88 -4.58 27.35 13.73
C TYR A 88 -4.20 28.83 13.57
N PRO A 89 -3.00 29.18 13.05
CA PRO A 89 -2.59 30.56 12.91
C PRO A 89 -3.43 31.25 11.82
N GLY A 90 -4.18 32.29 12.18
CA GLY A 90 -5.01 33.10 11.29
C GLY A 90 -6.50 32.98 11.53
N ILE A 91 -6.95 32.15 12.46
CA ILE A 91 -8.33 32.14 12.94
C ILE A 91 -8.38 33.03 14.17
N SER A 92 -9.05 34.17 14.06
CA SER A 92 -9.30 35.07 15.20
C SER A 92 -10.19 34.40 16.25
N GLU A 93 -10.02 34.76 17.52
CA GLU A 93 -10.69 34.14 18.67
C GLU A 93 -12.24 34.19 18.66
N GLU A 94 -12.86 34.82 17.68
CA GLU A 94 -14.32 34.99 17.56
C GLU A 94 -15.03 34.09 16.53
N GLY A 95 -14.43 33.01 16.13
CA GLY A 95 -15.08 32.05 15.23
C GLY A 95 -14.10 31.10 14.58
N ALA A 96 -13.74 30.05 15.27
CA ALA A 96 -13.02 28.93 14.69
C ALA A 96 -13.85 28.31 13.56
N ALA A 97 -13.62 28.76 12.32
CA ALA A 97 -14.23 28.15 11.16
C ALA A 97 -13.71 26.71 11.08
N THR A 98 -14.60 25.75 11.30
CA THR A 98 -14.31 24.32 11.11
C THR A 98 -14.00 24.11 9.63
N VAL A 99 -12.78 23.74 9.33
CA VAL A 99 -12.40 23.34 7.98
C VAL A 99 -12.67 21.84 7.86
N GLU A 100 -13.62 21.50 6.99
CA GLU A 100 -13.91 20.12 6.64
C GLU A 100 -13.61 19.93 5.15
N PHE A 101 -12.99 18.82 4.81
CA PHE A 101 -12.83 18.42 3.42
C PHE A 101 -13.31 16.98 3.20
N ASN A 102 -13.88 16.74 2.00
CA ASN A 102 -14.34 15.43 1.57
C ASN A 102 -13.94 15.23 0.11
N ASN A 103 -12.74 14.72 -0.09
CA ASN A 103 -12.12 14.58 -1.39
C ASN A 103 -12.20 13.16 -1.90
N SER A 104 -12.45 12.99 -3.20
CA SER A 104 -12.33 11.68 -3.87
C SER A 104 -10.87 11.44 -4.26
N ALA A 105 -10.37 10.25 -4.00
CA ALA A 105 -9.00 9.88 -4.29
C ALA A 105 -8.95 8.65 -5.21
N VAL A 106 -8.14 8.74 -6.26
CA VAL A 106 -7.72 7.61 -7.10
C VAL A 106 -6.26 7.36 -6.84
N ASP A 107 -5.92 6.14 -6.48
CA ASP A 107 -4.54 5.71 -6.20
C ASP A 107 -4.11 4.63 -7.17
N VAL A 108 -2.96 4.79 -7.79
CA VAL A 108 -2.33 3.78 -8.63
C VAL A 108 -0.92 3.53 -8.10
N GLY A 109 -0.65 2.29 -7.70
CA GLY A 109 0.64 1.94 -7.11
C GLY A 109 1.21 0.63 -7.63
N LEU A 110 2.51 0.64 -7.90
CA LEU A 110 3.29 -0.54 -8.22
C LEU A 110 4.16 -0.89 -7.01
N ARG A 111 3.98 -2.08 -6.45
CA ARG A 111 4.61 -2.47 -5.20
C ARG A 111 5.32 -3.80 -5.33
N PHE A 112 6.54 -3.85 -4.81
CA PHE A 112 7.27 -5.08 -4.58
C PHE A 112 6.76 -5.72 -3.28
N GLU A 113 6.46 -7.03 -3.33
CA GLU A 113 5.99 -7.81 -2.20
C GLU A 113 6.98 -8.92 -1.87
N TYR A 114 7.28 -9.07 -0.57
CA TYR A 114 8.11 -10.14 -0.07
C TYR A 114 7.33 -11.00 0.94
N ASN A 115 7.12 -12.25 0.60
CA ASN A 115 6.47 -13.25 1.45
C ASN A 115 7.51 -13.89 2.37
N PHE A 116 7.25 -13.93 3.68
CA PHE A 116 8.19 -14.53 4.65
C PHE A 116 8.34 -16.03 4.48
N TRP A 117 7.32 -16.71 3.97
CA TRP A 117 7.37 -18.12 3.59
C TRP A 117 6.96 -18.30 2.12
N PRO A 118 7.39 -19.41 1.49
CA PRO A 118 6.93 -19.73 0.14
C PRO A 118 5.41 -19.86 0.10
N TYR A 119 4.76 -19.06 -0.75
CA TYR A 119 3.31 -19.03 -0.89
C TYR A 119 2.82 -19.99 -1.97
N GLY A 120 1.87 -20.86 -1.63
CA GLY A 120 1.30 -21.82 -2.58
C GLY A 120 0.17 -22.67 -1.99
N THR A 121 -0.16 -23.78 -2.64
CA THR A 121 -1.29 -24.66 -2.29
C THR A 121 -1.09 -25.46 -0.99
N GLY A 122 0.04 -25.31 -0.32
CA GLY A 122 0.35 -25.99 0.93
C GLY A 122 0.81 -27.44 0.74
N ARG A 123 1.30 -27.80 -0.44
CA ARG A 123 1.90 -29.13 -0.66
C ARG A 123 3.26 -29.18 0.02
N GLU A 124 3.39 -30.02 1.03
CA GLU A 124 4.56 -30.11 1.92
C GLU A 124 5.87 -30.39 1.17
N TYR A 125 5.84 -31.21 0.13
CA TYR A 125 7.04 -31.54 -0.65
C TYR A 125 7.64 -30.34 -1.42
N ARG A 126 6.87 -29.23 -1.55
CA ARG A 126 7.33 -27.96 -2.14
C ARG A 126 7.65 -26.91 -1.09
N GLY A 127 7.47 -27.18 0.19
CA GLY A 127 7.64 -26.22 1.28
C GLY A 127 6.71 -25.03 1.23
N ALA A 128 5.67 -25.08 0.38
CA ALA A 128 4.72 -23.98 0.21
C ALA A 128 3.69 -23.96 1.35
N LYS A 129 3.37 -22.77 1.84
CA LYS A 129 2.36 -22.53 2.86
C LYS A 129 1.15 -21.82 2.30
N ARG A 130 -0.06 -22.18 2.79
CA ARG A 130 -1.31 -21.53 2.42
C ARG A 130 -1.49 -20.17 3.08
N LEU A 131 -1.01 -20.02 4.32
CA LEU A 131 -1.06 -18.77 5.08
C LEU A 131 0.33 -18.18 5.16
N VAL A 132 0.50 -16.98 4.63
CA VAL A 132 1.82 -16.34 4.55
C VAL A 132 1.70 -14.85 4.83
N PRO A 133 2.39 -14.34 5.86
CA PRO A 133 2.58 -12.91 6.04
C PRO A 133 3.56 -12.36 5.01
N TYR A 134 3.37 -11.10 4.64
CA TYR A 134 4.22 -10.40 3.67
C TYR A 134 4.39 -8.94 4.04
N ILE A 135 5.43 -8.36 3.48
CA ILE A 135 5.66 -6.91 3.46
C ILE A 135 5.61 -6.42 2.02
N ALA A 136 5.20 -5.18 1.85
CA ALA A 136 5.14 -4.54 0.54
C ALA A 136 5.71 -3.13 0.62
N VAL A 137 6.42 -2.72 -0.41
CA VAL A 137 6.92 -1.36 -0.60
C VAL A 137 6.93 -1.02 -2.08
N GLY A 138 6.64 0.22 -2.42
CA GLY A 138 6.58 0.57 -3.83
C GLY A 138 6.56 2.06 -4.10
N LEU A 139 6.16 2.38 -5.33
CA LEU A 139 5.94 3.73 -5.82
C LEU A 139 4.54 3.82 -6.39
N GLY A 140 3.90 4.95 -6.22
CA GLY A 140 2.57 5.19 -6.73
C GLY A 140 2.32 6.65 -7.02
N ALA A 141 1.12 6.90 -7.51
CA ALA A 141 0.58 8.22 -7.74
C ALA A 141 -0.86 8.28 -7.25
N THR A 142 -1.19 9.37 -6.57
CA THR A 142 -2.53 9.65 -6.07
C THR A 142 -3.06 10.89 -6.76
N TYR A 143 -4.25 10.79 -7.30
CA TYR A 143 -5.03 11.91 -7.80
C TYR A 143 -6.18 12.17 -6.85
N VAL A 144 -6.25 13.36 -6.31
CA VAL A 144 -7.30 13.80 -5.39
C VAL A 144 -8.12 14.90 -6.07
N SER A 145 -9.42 14.75 -6.07
CA SER A 145 -10.38 15.74 -6.58
C SER A 145 -11.37 16.09 -5.48
N GLY A 146 -11.50 17.38 -5.18
CA GLY A 146 -12.38 17.89 -4.14
C GLY A 146 -12.72 19.36 -4.32
N ASP A 147 -13.34 19.97 -3.31
CA ASP A 147 -13.84 21.35 -3.33
C ASP A 147 -12.73 22.37 -3.62
N GLY A 148 -12.52 22.65 -4.90
CA GLY A 148 -11.73 23.79 -5.39
C GLY A 148 -10.34 23.48 -5.92
N SER A 149 -9.79 22.28 -5.78
CA SER A 149 -8.49 21.94 -6.39
C SER A 149 -8.35 20.46 -6.73
N ASN A 150 -7.77 20.20 -7.90
CA ASN A 150 -7.34 18.87 -8.31
C ASN A 150 -5.86 18.73 -8.03
N ILE A 151 -5.48 17.71 -7.29
CA ILE A 151 -4.10 17.51 -6.86
C ILE A 151 -3.63 16.17 -7.35
N PHE A 152 -2.48 16.19 -8.03
CA PHE A 152 -1.75 14.99 -8.42
C PHE A 152 -0.45 14.94 -7.64
N THR A 153 -0.19 13.81 -6.98
CA THR A 153 1.04 13.61 -6.19
C THR A 153 1.58 12.21 -6.36
N ALA A 154 2.89 12.09 -6.32
CA ALA A 154 3.54 10.80 -6.16
C ALA A 154 3.47 10.35 -4.70
N ASN A 155 3.43 9.04 -4.48
CA ASN A 155 3.43 8.45 -3.15
C ASN A 155 4.36 7.25 -3.04
N VAL A 156 4.73 6.92 -1.81
CA VAL A 156 5.50 5.72 -1.44
C VAL A 156 4.61 4.86 -0.54
N PRO A 157 3.90 3.86 -1.10
CA PRO A 157 3.11 2.94 -0.30
C PRO A 157 4.01 1.91 0.39
N MET A 158 3.81 1.72 1.69
CA MET A 158 4.42 0.68 2.50
C MET A 158 3.31 -0.08 3.22
N GLY A 159 3.40 -1.41 3.27
CA GLY A 159 2.35 -2.21 3.89
C GLY A 159 2.84 -3.54 4.43
N VAL A 160 2.02 -4.07 5.32
CA VAL A 160 2.16 -5.41 5.87
C VAL A 160 0.82 -6.13 5.72
N GLY A 161 0.86 -7.41 5.45
CA GLY A 161 -0.36 -8.16 5.26
C GLY A 161 -0.18 -9.66 5.40
N VAL A 162 -1.30 -10.34 5.25
CA VAL A 162 -1.37 -11.79 5.27
C VAL A 162 -2.14 -12.26 4.04
N LYS A 163 -1.61 -13.27 3.36
CA LYS A 163 -2.26 -13.97 2.26
C LYS A 163 -2.69 -15.34 2.71
N TYR A 164 -3.90 -15.72 2.35
CA TYR A 164 -4.42 -17.05 2.60
C TYR A 164 -4.97 -17.68 1.32
N LYS A 165 -4.50 -18.88 0.99
CA LYS A 165 -4.96 -19.63 -0.17
C LYS A 165 -6.18 -20.48 0.21
N ILE A 166 -7.36 -20.00 -0.17
CA ILE A 166 -8.65 -20.65 0.14
C ILE A 166 -8.78 -21.93 -0.68
N ALA A 167 -8.50 -21.86 -1.97
CA ALA A 167 -8.55 -22.96 -2.91
C ALA A 167 -7.33 -22.92 -3.84
N ASP A 168 -7.18 -23.89 -4.74
CA ASP A 168 -6.02 -24.01 -5.63
C ASP A 168 -5.73 -22.73 -6.43
N ARG A 169 -6.75 -21.97 -6.78
CA ARG A 169 -6.64 -20.72 -7.55
C ARG A 169 -7.22 -19.49 -6.85
N LEU A 170 -7.82 -19.66 -5.68
CA LEU A 170 -8.49 -18.56 -4.98
C LEU A 170 -7.68 -18.14 -3.76
N ASN A 171 -7.40 -16.86 -3.67
CA ASN A 171 -6.62 -16.29 -2.60
C ASN A 171 -7.41 -15.18 -1.89
N LEU A 172 -7.23 -15.07 -0.59
CA LEU A 172 -7.68 -13.98 0.26
C LEU A 172 -6.47 -13.21 0.75
N GLY A 173 -6.54 -11.90 0.74
CA GLY A 173 -5.51 -11.02 1.28
C GLY A 173 -6.10 -10.02 2.26
N LEU A 174 -5.49 -9.89 3.43
CA LEU A 174 -5.73 -8.80 4.37
C LEU A 174 -4.45 -7.99 4.46
N GLU A 175 -4.55 -6.68 4.29
CA GLU A 175 -3.40 -5.79 4.30
C GLU A 175 -3.72 -4.48 5.02
N TRP A 176 -2.76 -4.02 5.78
CA TRP A 176 -2.67 -2.66 6.27
C TRP A 176 -1.50 -1.97 5.57
N ALA A 177 -1.77 -0.83 4.95
CA ALA A 177 -0.76 -0.07 4.21
C ALA A 177 -0.83 1.41 4.59
N MET A 178 0.31 2.07 4.51
CA MET A 178 0.48 3.50 4.70
C MET A 178 1.14 4.07 3.45
N SER A 179 0.54 5.11 2.88
CA SER A 179 1.06 5.79 1.70
C SER A 179 1.54 7.17 2.09
N PHE A 180 2.84 7.40 1.93
CA PHE A 180 3.50 8.68 2.18
C PHE A 180 3.51 9.47 0.89
N THR A 181 2.86 10.63 0.87
CA THR A 181 2.81 11.48 -0.33
C THR A 181 3.95 12.48 -0.34
N LEU A 182 4.40 12.83 -1.54
CA LEU A 182 5.48 13.82 -1.71
C LEU A 182 4.97 15.27 -1.74
N ASN A 183 3.64 15.46 -1.71
CA ASN A 183 3.02 16.79 -1.74
C ASN A 183 2.17 16.99 -0.48
N ASP A 184 2.29 18.18 0.10
CA ASP A 184 1.65 18.62 1.34
C ASP A 184 0.21 19.17 1.13
N LYS A 185 -0.30 19.14 -0.09
CA LYS A 185 -1.56 19.80 -0.45
C LYS A 185 -2.76 18.85 -0.61
N LEU A 186 -2.69 17.62 -0.11
CA LEU A 186 -3.78 16.63 -0.26
C LEU A 186 -5.09 17.06 0.40
N ASP A 187 -5.01 17.93 1.39
CA ASP A 187 -6.14 18.54 2.10
C ASP A 187 -6.67 19.84 1.46
N GLY A 188 -6.01 20.31 0.38
CA GLY A 188 -6.37 21.56 -0.30
C GLY A 188 -5.77 22.81 0.31
N VAL A 189 -5.06 22.73 1.43
CA VAL A 189 -4.43 23.85 2.12
C VAL A 189 -2.91 23.65 2.16
N ALA A 190 -2.17 24.62 1.66
CA ALA A 190 -0.71 24.59 1.72
C ALA A 190 -0.24 25.12 3.07
N ASP A 191 0.44 24.29 3.87
CA ASP A 191 1.08 24.67 5.15
C ASP A 191 0.15 25.47 6.06
N PRO A 192 -0.90 24.85 6.64
CA PRO A 192 -1.90 25.55 7.45
C PRO A 192 -1.29 26.20 8.70
N TYR A 193 -0.14 25.75 9.13
CA TYR A 193 0.52 26.27 10.36
C TYR A 193 1.68 27.23 10.08
N GLY A 194 2.06 27.49 8.84
CA GLY A 194 3.17 28.36 8.50
C GLY A 194 4.52 27.90 9.05
N ILE A 195 4.65 26.64 9.45
CA ILE A 195 5.84 26.07 10.06
C ILE A 195 6.75 25.53 8.95
N LYS A 196 7.75 26.29 8.56
CA LYS A 196 8.81 25.80 7.67
C LYS A 196 9.54 24.65 8.36
N SER A 197 9.18 23.42 8.05
CA SER A 197 9.89 22.27 8.57
C SER A 197 11.07 21.90 7.67
N SER A 198 12.22 21.71 8.28
CA SER A 198 13.43 21.21 7.63
C SER A 198 13.57 19.71 7.90
N GLY A 199 13.08 18.86 6.97
CA GLY A 199 13.27 17.41 7.07
C GLY A 199 12.47 16.66 6.02
N ALA A 200 13.03 15.56 5.49
CA ALA A 200 12.45 14.79 4.38
C ALA A 200 11.06 14.16 4.69
N PHE A 201 10.62 14.16 5.92
CA PHE A 201 9.35 13.54 6.39
C PHE A 201 8.52 14.43 7.33
N LYS A 202 8.89 15.71 7.49
CA LYS A 202 8.08 16.68 8.21
C LYS A 202 7.11 17.35 7.23
N ASN A 203 5.84 17.49 7.58
CA ASN A 203 4.73 17.98 6.76
C ASN A 203 4.40 17.05 5.57
N THR A 204 4.68 15.76 5.66
CA THR A 204 4.25 14.81 4.65
C THR A 204 2.88 14.29 5.01
N VAL A 205 1.89 14.67 4.24
CA VAL A 205 0.55 14.10 4.36
C VAL A 205 0.62 12.63 3.99
N CYS A 206 0.02 11.79 4.81
CA CYS A 206 -0.09 10.38 4.53
C CYS A 206 -1.54 9.90 4.64
N TYR A 207 -1.83 8.77 4.06
CA TYR A 207 -3.10 8.10 4.29
C TYR A 207 -2.85 6.62 4.58
N ASN A 208 -3.66 6.07 5.45
CA ASN A 208 -3.63 4.65 5.73
C ASN A 208 -4.80 3.94 5.07
N VAL A 209 -4.59 2.67 4.77
CA VAL A 209 -5.57 1.80 4.13
C VAL A 209 -5.55 0.46 4.83
N ILE A 210 -6.73 -0.01 5.24
CA ILE A 210 -6.96 -1.40 5.64
C ILE A 210 -7.84 -2.01 4.57
N ARG A 211 -7.39 -3.10 3.92
CA ARG A 211 -8.10 -3.69 2.80
C ARG A 211 -8.14 -5.20 2.84
N LEU A 212 -9.28 -5.74 2.43
CA LEU A 212 -9.51 -7.14 2.15
C LEU A 212 -9.60 -7.33 0.64
N SER A 213 -8.92 -8.31 0.10
CA SER A 213 -8.90 -8.59 -1.34
C SER A 213 -9.13 -10.07 -1.60
N VAL A 214 -9.83 -10.35 -2.69
CA VAL A 214 -9.99 -11.69 -3.25
C VAL A 214 -9.34 -11.70 -4.62
N THR A 215 -8.43 -12.66 -4.86
CA THR A 215 -7.70 -12.76 -6.12
C THR A 215 -7.77 -14.17 -6.68
N TYR A 216 -7.73 -14.27 -7.99
CA TYR A 216 -7.76 -15.52 -8.73
C TYR A 216 -6.43 -15.72 -9.48
N ASP A 217 -5.83 -16.89 -9.31
CA ASP A 217 -4.58 -17.27 -9.95
C ASP A 217 -4.78 -17.62 -11.41
N ILE A 218 -3.99 -16.97 -12.24
CA ILE A 218 -3.90 -17.19 -13.68
C ILE A 218 -2.46 -17.58 -14.06
N MET A 219 -2.23 -18.00 -15.30
CA MET A 219 -0.92 -18.44 -15.78
C MET A 219 -0.34 -19.59 -14.95
N ALA A 220 -1.06 -20.71 -14.89
CA ALA A 220 -0.56 -21.93 -14.27
C ALA A 220 0.72 -22.39 -15.00
N LYS A 221 1.77 -22.71 -14.24
CA LYS A 221 2.92 -23.42 -14.81
C LYS A 221 2.47 -24.84 -15.13
N CYS A 222 2.75 -25.31 -16.33
CA CYS A 222 2.36 -26.65 -16.78
C CYS A 222 2.97 -27.72 -15.88
N LYS A 223 2.11 -28.49 -15.17
CA LYS A 223 2.54 -29.57 -14.27
C LYS A 223 2.91 -30.87 -15.00
N THR A 224 2.52 -30.99 -16.26
CA THR A 224 2.65 -32.20 -17.09
C THR A 224 3.69 -32.07 -18.19
N CYS A 225 4.25 -30.89 -18.42
CA CYS A 225 5.33 -30.73 -19.39
C CYS A 225 6.60 -31.30 -18.78
N ASN A 226 7.02 -32.44 -19.32
CA ASN A 226 8.21 -33.21 -18.95
C ASN A 226 9.52 -32.50 -19.37
N ASN A 227 9.51 -31.19 -19.50
CA ASN A 227 10.63 -30.35 -19.89
C ASN A 227 11.43 -29.79 -18.70
N ASP A 228 11.21 -30.26 -17.50
CA ASP A 228 12.10 -29.98 -16.35
C ASP A 228 13.26 -31.00 -16.32
N ARG A 229 13.71 -31.43 -17.49
CA ARG A 229 14.96 -32.15 -17.66
C ARG A 229 15.94 -31.24 -18.39
N ASP A 230 16.51 -30.28 -17.65
CA ASP A 230 17.84 -29.74 -17.93
C ASP A 230 18.29 -28.91 -16.72
#